data_3cae6babe2aeca557bb7d8778dd106f1
#
_entry.id   3cae6babe2aeca557bb7d8778dd106f1
#
_cell.length_a   1.000
_cell.length_b   1.000
_cell.length_c   1.000
_cell.angle_alpha   90.00
_cell.angle_beta   90.00
_cell.angle_gamma   90.00
#
_symmetry.space_group_name_H-M   'P 1'
#
loop_
_entity.id
_entity.type
_entity.pdbx_description
1 polymer ?
#
loop_
_entity_poly.entity_id
_entity_poly.type
_entity_poly.pdbx_seq_one_letter_code
_entity_poly.pdbx_strand_id
1 'polypeptide(L)'
;MNGTQHAHPRPGSGSGSDSGPGSVIVVGSGPTGLLLAGDLATAGIPVTLVEKRPRRISNLSRAFVLHARTLEQLDARALADDVEAVGRPLDRLRLFGRLSVDLADLPSRFRHLLVLPQYEVEKVLERRAVAAGVEFRHETETTGVRQDPAQDTVTVEVRGPGGKTETLRAAYVVGADGMHSTVREVVGLPFPGRSAIRSVVLADVRLAEQPETLLSVNAVGDAFAFLAPFGDGYHRVIGWHRGRNVPDSEPLHLDEVKEITRRALGRDFGMHDPRWLSRFHSDERQVPAYRVGRVFLAGDAAHVHTPAGGQGMNTGLQDAANLSWKLAAVLHGHAGSGLLDTYHSERHPVGRSVLRSSGGIVRLAMAKRPWTLALRAALTTVLDHVGPLRRRATGHITGVGFRYPAPRGSHRLTGTRVPDVALAGGGRLYEALRGGRFVLITPHAPTPDAAPTPAASTAPAPGAEPYGAGAGREDRLAVAHWASGRRTTLLVRPDGYVAWAAEDAEAARTEAALDAHVG
;
A
#
# COMPACT_ATOMS: atom_id res chain seq x y z
N MET A 1 -6.89 -64.58 41.01
CA MET A 1 -7.92 -63.58 40.70
C MET A 1 -7.21 -62.33 40.19
N ASN A 2 -7.25 -62.17 38.88
CA ASN A 2 -6.49 -61.15 38.15
C ASN A 2 -7.21 -59.80 38.20
N GLY A 3 -6.56 -58.78 38.72
CA GLY A 3 -7.01 -57.39 38.66
C GLY A 3 -6.25 -56.62 37.59
N THR A 4 -6.90 -56.39 36.45
CA THR A 4 -6.40 -55.58 35.32
C THR A 4 -6.48 -54.09 35.69
N GLN A 5 -5.35 -53.43 35.86
CA GLN A 5 -5.26 -51.98 35.98
C GLN A 5 -5.35 -51.36 34.57
N HIS A 6 -6.42 -50.60 34.35
CA HIS A 6 -6.54 -49.71 33.19
C HIS A 6 -5.63 -48.50 33.39
N ALA A 7 -4.61 -48.36 32.56
CA ALA A 7 -3.77 -47.17 32.45
C ALA A 7 -4.55 -46.06 31.71
N HIS A 8 -4.80 -44.95 32.38
CA HIS A 8 -5.26 -43.72 31.74
C HIS A 8 -4.12 -43.11 30.92
N PRO A 9 -4.37 -42.66 29.67
CA PRO A 9 -3.37 -41.92 28.91
C PRO A 9 -3.23 -40.50 29.51
N ARG A 10 -1.98 -40.11 29.76
CA ARG A 10 -1.63 -38.74 30.15
C ARG A 10 -1.95 -37.75 29.02
N PRO A 11 -2.54 -36.58 29.28
CA PRO A 11 -2.70 -35.56 28.25
C PRO A 11 -1.32 -35.00 27.89
N GLY A 12 -0.96 -35.11 26.63
CA GLY A 12 0.24 -34.48 26.05
C GLY A 12 0.10 -32.96 26.11
N SER A 13 1.03 -32.32 26.80
CA SER A 13 1.23 -30.88 26.81
C SER A 13 1.87 -30.47 25.49
N GLY A 14 1.14 -29.71 24.68
CA GLY A 14 1.69 -29.11 23.46
C GLY A 14 0.60 -28.55 22.53
N SER A 15 -0.16 -27.57 22.99
CA SER A 15 -1.02 -26.80 22.09
C SER A 15 -0.21 -25.72 21.37
N GLY A 16 0.61 -26.10 20.40
CA GLY A 16 1.03 -25.19 19.36
C GLY A 16 -0.18 -24.96 18.45
N SER A 17 -0.61 -23.74 18.25
CA SER A 17 -1.61 -23.41 17.24
C SER A 17 -0.96 -23.58 15.86
N ASP A 18 -1.11 -24.77 15.29
CA ASP A 18 -0.60 -25.09 13.97
C ASP A 18 -1.57 -24.44 12.95
N SER A 19 -1.17 -23.32 12.38
CA SER A 19 -1.97 -22.61 11.36
C SER A 19 -2.11 -23.41 10.06
N GLY A 20 -1.44 -24.57 9.96
CA GLY A 20 -1.56 -25.52 8.85
C GLY A 20 -0.81 -25.14 7.56
N PRO A 21 -0.58 -26.13 6.67
CA PRO A 21 0.24 -25.95 5.45
C PRO A 21 -0.36 -25.03 4.39
N GLY A 22 -1.60 -24.56 4.55
CA GLY A 22 -2.27 -23.62 3.62
C GLY A 22 -2.38 -22.18 4.13
N SER A 23 -1.70 -21.81 5.24
CA SER A 23 -1.87 -20.54 5.91
C SER A 23 -0.74 -19.55 5.62
N VAL A 24 -0.97 -18.28 6.00
CA VAL A 24 0.03 -17.20 5.94
C VAL A 24 0.17 -16.51 7.30
N ILE A 25 1.41 -16.29 7.73
CA ILE A 25 1.70 -15.43 8.87
C ILE A 25 2.10 -14.06 8.34
N VAL A 26 1.41 -13.02 8.81
CA VAL A 26 1.75 -11.62 8.54
C VAL A 26 2.33 -11.01 9.81
N VAL A 27 3.53 -10.45 9.72
CA VAL A 27 4.21 -9.80 10.85
C VAL A 27 4.10 -8.29 10.72
N GLY A 28 3.40 -7.66 11.66
CA GLY A 28 3.14 -6.21 11.70
C GLY A 28 1.72 -5.82 11.31
N SER A 29 1.02 -5.10 12.19
CA SER A 29 -0.34 -4.59 12.02
C SER A 29 -0.39 -3.13 11.54
N GLY A 30 0.63 -2.67 10.80
CA GLY A 30 0.55 -1.40 10.07
C GLY A 30 -0.38 -1.51 8.86
N PRO A 31 -0.63 -0.39 8.12
CA PRO A 31 -1.55 -0.38 6.97
C PRO A 31 -1.26 -1.47 5.94
N THR A 32 0.02 -1.73 5.64
CA THR A 32 0.45 -2.77 4.69
C THR A 32 0.06 -4.17 5.15
N GLY A 33 0.37 -4.51 6.41
CA GLY A 33 0.05 -5.83 6.97
C GLY A 33 -1.45 -6.04 7.13
N LEU A 34 -2.20 -5.03 7.58
CA LEU A 34 -3.66 -5.09 7.71
C LEU A 34 -4.36 -5.29 6.36
N LEU A 35 -3.94 -4.56 5.31
CA LEU A 35 -4.51 -4.74 3.97
C LEU A 35 -4.23 -6.14 3.44
N LEU A 36 -2.97 -6.60 3.55
CA LEU A 36 -2.55 -7.92 3.08
C LEU A 36 -3.32 -9.03 3.82
N ALA A 37 -3.38 -8.97 5.15
CA ALA A 37 -4.06 -9.96 5.97
C ALA A 37 -5.56 -10.00 5.66
N GLY A 38 -6.21 -8.83 5.56
CA GLY A 38 -7.62 -8.73 5.20
C GLY A 38 -7.91 -9.26 3.79
N ASP A 39 -7.03 -9.00 2.81
CA ASP A 39 -7.18 -9.53 1.44
C ASP A 39 -7.09 -11.05 1.41
N LEU A 40 -6.07 -11.63 2.07
CA LEU A 40 -5.87 -13.08 2.12
C LEU A 40 -7.03 -13.78 2.83
N ALA A 41 -7.46 -13.26 3.99
CA ALA A 41 -8.58 -13.82 4.72
C ALA A 41 -9.89 -13.70 3.93
N THR A 42 -10.12 -12.58 3.24
CA THR A 42 -11.25 -12.41 2.31
C THR A 42 -11.18 -13.42 1.15
N ALA A 43 -10.00 -13.83 0.73
CA ALA A 43 -9.81 -14.89 -0.26
C ALA A 43 -9.88 -16.31 0.35
N GLY A 44 -10.29 -16.48 1.61
CA GLY A 44 -10.42 -17.78 2.27
C GLY A 44 -9.11 -18.41 2.73
N ILE A 45 -8.01 -17.67 2.75
CA ILE A 45 -6.72 -18.15 3.28
C ILE A 45 -6.67 -17.90 4.79
N PRO A 46 -6.37 -18.90 5.63
CA PRO A 46 -6.15 -18.71 7.06
C PRO A 46 -4.94 -17.77 7.30
N VAL A 47 -5.15 -16.72 8.09
CA VAL A 47 -4.11 -15.72 8.37
C VAL A 47 -3.96 -15.51 9.86
N THR A 48 -2.71 -15.63 10.35
CA THR A 48 -2.32 -15.15 11.68
C THR A 48 -1.51 -13.87 11.53
N LEU A 49 -1.98 -12.78 12.12
CA LEU A 49 -1.30 -11.49 12.15
C LEU A 49 -0.63 -11.28 13.51
N VAL A 50 0.70 -11.21 13.51
CA VAL A 50 1.54 -11.04 14.71
C VAL A 50 1.93 -9.57 14.86
N GLU A 51 1.63 -8.97 16.01
CA GLU A 51 1.95 -7.57 16.31
C GLU A 51 2.53 -7.45 17.72
N LYS A 52 3.69 -6.82 17.85
CA LYS A 52 4.37 -6.63 19.14
C LYS A 52 3.72 -5.58 20.04
N ARG A 53 2.94 -4.66 19.47
CA ARG A 53 2.23 -3.63 20.24
C ARG A 53 0.92 -4.19 20.80
N PRO A 54 0.44 -3.64 21.91
CA PRO A 54 -0.91 -3.95 22.40
C PRO A 54 -1.97 -3.52 21.37
N ARG A 55 -3.15 -4.11 21.45
CA ARG A 55 -4.29 -3.73 20.61
C ARG A 55 -4.72 -2.30 20.92
N ARG A 56 -4.05 -1.37 20.29
CA ARG A 56 -4.26 0.05 20.49
C ARG A 56 -3.97 0.80 19.20
N ILE A 57 -4.99 1.34 18.59
CA ILE A 57 -4.80 2.26 17.47
C ILE A 57 -4.10 3.50 18.00
N SER A 58 -2.91 3.74 17.52
CA SER A 58 -2.06 4.82 17.97
C SER A 58 -2.14 6.01 17.02
N ASN A 59 -2.41 7.19 17.56
CA ASN A 59 -2.26 8.45 16.83
C ASN A 59 -0.78 8.84 16.58
N LEU A 60 0.16 8.06 17.11
CA LEU A 60 1.61 8.24 16.92
C LEU A 60 2.10 7.67 15.58
N SER A 61 1.33 7.85 14.52
CA SER A 61 1.67 7.45 13.16
C SER A 61 2.18 8.62 12.34
N ARG A 62 2.99 8.36 11.30
CA ARG A 62 3.67 9.43 10.55
C ARG A 62 2.94 9.85 9.28
N ALA A 63 2.24 8.94 8.61
CA ALA A 63 1.56 9.23 7.35
C ALA A 63 0.18 9.88 7.57
N PHE A 64 -0.25 10.66 6.57
CA PHE A 64 -1.50 11.43 6.67
C PHE A 64 -2.09 11.76 5.29
N VAL A 65 -1.67 11.09 4.21
CA VAL A 65 -2.18 11.31 2.84
C VAL A 65 -2.36 9.98 2.13
N LEU A 66 -3.52 9.78 1.51
CA LEU A 66 -3.75 8.74 0.50
C LEU A 66 -3.73 9.35 -0.90
N HIS A 67 -3.08 8.64 -1.81
CA HIS A 67 -2.98 8.99 -3.21
C HIS A 67 -4.07 8.32 -4.04
N ALA A 68 -4.36 8.87 -5.22
CA ALA A 68 -5.38 8.37 -6.12
C ALA A 68 -5.26 6.86 -6.38
N ARG A 69 -4.04 6.34 -6.60
CA ARG A 69 -3.84 4.91 -6.82
C ARG A 69 -4.21 4.05 -5.61
N THR A 70 -3.93 4.54 -4.43
CA THR A 70 -4.30 3.83 -3.19
C THR A 70 -5.81 3.86 -2.97
N LEU A 71 -6.46 4.99 -3.25
CA LEU A 71 -7.92 5.08 -3.20
C LEU A 71 -8.57 4.11 -4.20
N GLU A 72 -8.01 3.94 -5.39
CA GLU A 72 -8.45 2.91 -6.34
C GLU A 72 -8.31 1.49 -5.77
N GLN A 73 -7.19 1.19 -5.08
CA GLN A 73 -7.03 -0.11 -4.43
C GLN A 73 -8.05 -0.33 -3.30
N LEU A 74 -8.39 0.71 -2.56
CA LEU A 74 -9.44 0.65 -1.54
C LEU A 74 -10.82 0.52 -2.17
N ASP A 75 -11.08 1.15 -3.31
CA ASP A 75 -12.34 1.04 -4.04
C ASP A 75 -12.59 -0.38 -4.59
N ALA A 76 -11.54 -1.03 -5.12
CA ALA A 76 -11.61 -2.44 -5.50
C ALA A 76 -11.90 -3.39 -4.31
N ARG A 77 -11.93 -2.86 -3.08
CA ARG A 77 -12.25 -3.56 -1.82
C ARG A 77 -13.49 -3.02 -1.12
N ALA A 78 -14.21 -2.09 -1.78
CA ALA A 78 -15.35 -1.35 -1.23
C ALA A 78 -15.03 -0.55 0.05
N LEU A 79 -13.79 -0.07 0.21
CA LEU A 79 -13.29 0.67 1.39
C LEU A 79 -13.02 2.15 1.09
N ALA A 80 -13.11 2.61 -0.16
CA ALA A 80 -12.78 3.98 -0.52
C ALA A 80 -13.74 4.97 0.14
N ASP A 81 -15.03 4.71 0.12
CA ASP A 81 -16.06 5.59 0.67
C ASP A 81 -15.90 5.75 2.21
N ASP A 82 -15.45 4.70 2.92
CA ASP A 82 -15.19 4.75 4.36
C ASP A 82 -14.05 5.72 4.72
N VAL A 83 -12.98 5.75 3.91
CA VAL A 83 -11.85 6.67 4.15
C VAL A 83 -12.17 8.07 3.64
N GLU A 84 -12.95 8.23 2.56
CA GLU A 84 -13.40 9.52 2.04
C GLU A 84 -14.34 10.23 3.04
N ALA A 85 -15.18 9.48 3.75
CA ALA A 85 -16.09 10.03 4.75
C ALA A 85 -15.38 10.74 5.92
N VAL A 86 -14.14 10.36 6.23
CA VAL A 86 -13.35 10.93 7.34
C VAL A 86 -12.17 11.77 6.87
N GLY A 87 -11.78 11.65 5.60
CA GLY A 87 -10.69 12.40 5.00
C GLY A 87 -11.12 13.76 4.45
N ARG A 88 -10.13 14.58 4.07
CA ARG A 88 -10.35 15.87 3.41
C ARG A 88 -9.68 15.85 2.03
N PRO A 89 -10.44 16.02 0.93
CA PRO A 89 -9.87 16.01 -0.41
C PRO A 89 -9.02 17.28 -0.66
N LEU A 90 -7.93 17.12 -1.38
CA LEU A 90 -7.03 18.17 -1.84
C LEU A 90 -6.82 18.00 -3.34
N ASP A 91 -7.47 18.84 -4.13
CA ASP A 91 -7.47 18.78 -5.61
C ASP A 91 -6.21 19.39 -6.21
N ARG A 92 -5.51 20.21 -5.44
CA ARG A 92 -4.33 20.94 -5.90
C ARG A 92 -3.22 20.91 -4.87
N LEU A 93 -2.08 20.37 -5.26
CA LEU A 93 -0.88 20.35 -4.43
C LEU A 93 0.01 21.54 -4.79
N ARG A 94 0.19 22.45 -3.83
CA ARG A 94 1.15 23.55 -3.97
C ARG A 94 2.47 23.18 -3.30
N LEU A 95 3.53 23.19 -4.09
CA LEU A 95 4.89 22.88 -3.63
C LEU A 95 5.80 24.09 -3.82
N PHE A 96 6.58 24.41 -2.79
CA PHE A 96 7.63 25.44 -2.84
C PHE A 96 7.13 26.83 -3.30
N GLY A 97 5.92 27.18 -2.94
CA GLY A 97 5.31 28.48 -3.18
C GLY A 97 4.88 28.79 -4.63
N ARG A 98 5.43 28.08 -5.62
CA ARG A 98 5.18 28.37 -7.05
C ARG A 98 4.69 27.15 -7.85
N LEU A 99 5.16 25.95 -7.56
CA LEU A 99 4.76 24.75 -8.28
C LEU A 99 3.36 24.33 -7.82
N SER A 100 2.38 24.44 -8.70
CA SER A 100 1.03 23.94 -8.47
C SER A 100 0.77 22.71 -9.34
N VAL A 101 0.49 21.59 -8.70
CA VAL A 101 0.08 20.36 -9.37
C VAL A 101 -1.43 20.23 -9.24
N ASP A 102 -2.13 20.45 -10.34
CA ASP A 102 -3.56 20.23 -10.44
C ASP A 102 -3.83 18.74 -10.67
N LEU A 103 -4.72 18.14 -9.90
CA LEU A 103 -5.06 16.75 -9.94
C LEU A 103 -6.36 16.46 -10.71
N ALA A 104 -7.07 17.51 -11.15
CA ALA A 104 -8.33 17.40 -11.88
C ALA A 104 -8.20 16.58 -13.19
N ASP A 105 -7.01 16.63 -13.82
CA ASP A 105 -6.71 15.90 -15.06
C ASP A 105 -6.28 14.43 -14.84
N LEU A 106 -6.28 13.93 -13.59
CA LEU A 106 -5.92 12.53 -13.34
C LEU A 106 -6.91 11.59 -14.02
N PRO A 107 -6.41 10.56 -14.74
CA PRO A 107 -7.26 9.51 -15.31
C PRO A 107 -7.71 8.53 -14.21
N SER A 108 -8.44 9.03 -13.21
CA SER A 108 -8.93 8.29 -12.05
C SER A 108 -10.28 8.83 -11.62
N ARG A 109 -11.09 8.02 -10.93
CA ARG A 109 -12.25 8.50 -10.18
C ARG A 109 -11.82 9.49 -9.10
N PHE A 110 -10.67 9.23 -8.47
CA PHE A 110 -10.11 10.04 -7.40
C PHE A 110 -9.14 11.08 -7.95
N ARG A 111 -9.66 12.27 -8.23
CA ARG A 111 -8.89 13.39 -8.81
C ARG A 111 -8.32 14.31 -7.73
N HIS A 112 -7.96 13.74 -6.59
CA HIS A 112 -7.45 14.44 -5.42
C HIS A 112 -6.46 13.56 -4.63
N LEU A 113 -5.75 14.18 -3.71
CA LEU A 113 -5.12 13.51 -2.58
C LEU A 113 -6.11 13.57 -1.42
N LEU A 114 -6.21 12.51 -0.64
CA LEU A 114 -7.06 12.50 0.54
C LEU A 114 -6.18 12.70 1.78
N VAL A 115 -6.37 13.83 2.46
CA VAL A 115 -5.67 14.14 3.71
C VAL A 115 -6.44 13.56 4.88
N LEU A 116 -5.84 12.58 5.54
CA LEU A 116 -6.37 11.95 6.76
C LEU A 116 -5.23 11.30 7.54
N PRO A 117 -5.34 11.21 8.88
CA PRO A 117 -4.34 10.50 9.68
C PRO A 117 -4.27 9.01 9.32
N GLN A 118 -3.07 8.44 9.35
CA GLN A 118 -2.84 7.01 9.09
C GLN A 118 -3.71 6.10 9.97
N TYR A 119 -3.93 6.47 11.24
CA TYR A 119 -4.73 5.65 12.16
C TYR A 119 -6.21 5.51 11.72
N GLU A 120 -6.75 6.45 10.96
CA GLU A 120 -8.09 6.30 10.37
C GLU A 120 -8.09 5.24 9.26
N VAL A 121 -7.02 5.17 8.46
CA VAL A 121 -6.83 4.10 7.48
C VAL A 121 -6.69 2.74 8.20
N GLU A 122 -5.89 2.69 9.27
CA GLU A 122 -5.71 1.46 10.08
C GLU A 122 -7.05 0.98 10.66
N LYS A 123 -7.91 1.87 11.18
CA LYS A 123 -9.24 1.52 11.68
C LYS A 123 -10.11 0.84 10.60
N VAL A 124 -10.13 1.38 9.40
CA VAL A 124 -10.91 0.80 8.29
C VAL A 124 -10.37 -0.58 7.92
N LEU A 125 -9.05 -0.71 7.78
CA LEU A 125 -8.40 -1.96 7.42
C LEU A 125 -8.51 -3.04 8.51
N GLU A 126 -8.36 -2.65 9.80
CA GLU A 126 -8.52 -3.58 10.94
C GLU A 126 -9.96 -4.11 11.03
N ARG A 127 -10.98 -3.23 10.90
CA ARG A 127 -12.38 -3.68 10.87
C ARG A 127 -12.62 -4.73 9.80
N ARG A 128 -12.10 -4.50 8.59
CA ARG A 128 -12.20 -5.47 7.48
C ARG A 128 -11.46 -6.77 7.78
N ALA A 129 -10.24 -6.70 8.31
CA ALA A 129 -9.45 -7.88 8.63
C ALA A 129 -10.11 -8.74 9.72
N VAL A 130 -10.67 -8.09 10.77
CA VAL A 130 -11.45 -8.77 11.82
C VAL A 130 -12.71 -9.42 11.23
N ALA A 131 -13.46 -8.70 10.39
CA ALA A 131 -14.66 -9.23 9.76
C ALA A 131 -14.37 -10.41 8.81
N ALA A 132 -13.18 -10.43 8.20
CA ALA A 132 -12.71 -11.53 7.35
C ALA A 132 -12.14 -12.73 8.12
N GLY A 133 -12.05 -12.66 9.46
CA GLY A 133 -11.61 -13.77 10.29
C GLY A 133 -10.10 -13.88 10.49
N VAL A 134 -9.34 -12.79 10.33
CA VAL A 134 -7.90 -12.76 10.66
C VAL A 134 -7.68 -13.03 12.14
N GLU A 135 -6.81 -13.99 12.47
CA GLU A 135 -6.36 -14.24 13.83
C GLU A 135 -5.30 -13.21 14.25
N PHE A 136 -5.62 -12.33 15.20
CA PHE A 136 -4.69 -11.33 15.72
C PHE A 136 -3.94 -11.83 16.96
N ARG A 137 -2.60 -11.76 16.92
CA ARG A 137 -1.70 -12.01 18.04
C ARG A 137 -1.02 -10.70 18.43
N HIS A 138 -1.71 -9.91 19.26
CA HIS A 138 -1.17 -8.67 19.83
C HIS A 138 -0.20 -8.97 20.99
N GLU A 139 0.64 -7.98 21.35
CA GLU A 139 1.68 -8.08 22.38
C GLU A 139 2.59 -9.29 22.17
N THR A 140 2.76 -9.66 20.89
CA THR A 140 3.49 -10.85 20.46
C THR A 140 4.60 -10.43 19.50
N GLU A 141 5.84 -10.58 19.94
CA GLU A 141 7.03 -10.20 19.19
C GLU A 141 7.58 -11.39 18.41
N THR A 142 7.83 -11.19 17.11
CA THR A 142 8.56 -12.17 16.30
C THR A 142 10.05 -12.11 16.67
N THR A 143 10.63 -13.26 17.03
CA THR A 143 12.03 -13.40 17.45
C THR A 143 12.86 -14.22 16.49
N GLY A 144 12.24 -15.04 15.65
CA GLY A 144 12.93 -15.90 14.69
C GLY A 144 12.03 -16.31 13.53
N VAL A 145 12.64 -16.57 12.37
CA VAL A 145 11.96 -17.13 11.19
C VAL A 145 12.89 -18.19 10.59
N ARG A 146 12.38 -19.40 10.38
CA ARG A 146 13.12 -20.49 9.74
C ARG A 146 12.29 -21.11 8.64
N GLN A 147 12.92 -21.40 7.52
CA GLN A 147 12.29 -22.10 6.39
C GLN A 147 12.66 -23.57 6.45
N ASP A 148 11.69 -24.44 6.23
CA ASP A 148 11.89 -25.87 6.06
C ASP A 148 11.56 -26.25 4.61
N PRO A 149 12.58 -26.34 3.73
CA PRO A 149 12.36 -26.68 2.33
C PRO A 149 11.82 -28.11 2.13
N ALA A 150 12.07 -29.03 3.07
CA ALA A 150 11.62 -30.42 2.97
C ALA A 150 10.12 -30.55 3.26
N GLN A 151 9.56 -29.65 4.07
CA GLN A 151 8.13 -29.66 4.42
C GLN A 151 7.34 -28.55 3.72
N ASP A 152 7.98 -27.75 2.86
CA ASP A 152 7.36 -26.61 2.19
C ASP A 152 6.69 -25.61 3.15
N THR A 153 7.29 -25.40 4.33
CA THR A 153 6.74 -24.53 5.39
C THR A 153 7.76 -23.54 5.92
N VAL A 154 7.24 -22.53 6.61
CA VAL A 154 8.02 -21.56 7.38
C VAL A 154 7.58 -21.60 8.83
N THR A 155 8.53 -21.59 9.73
CA THR A 155 8.34 -21.55 11.17
C THR A 155 8.70 -20.15 11.68
N VAL A 156 7.81 -19.56 12.48
CA VAL A 156 8.01 -18.25 13.13
C VAL A 156 8.06 -18.45 14.64
N GLU A 157 9.16 -18.08 15.25
CA GLU A 157 9.29 -18.03 16.70
C GLU A 157 8.74 -16.70 17.21
N VAL A 158 7.83 -16.78 18.15
CA VAL A 158 7.19 -15.60 18.74
C VAL A 158 7.33 -15.61 20.26
N ARG A 159 7.38 -14.42 20.84
CA ARG A 159 7.38 -14.20 22.28
C ARG A 159 6.16 -13.34 22.64
N GLY A 160 5.22 -13.97 23.35
CA GLY A 160 4.00 -13.36 23.83
C GLY A 160 4.14 -12.67 25.18
N PRO A 161 3.01 -12.19 25.74
CA PRO A 161 2.95 -11.60 27.07
C PRO A 161 3.56 -12.51 28.14
N GLY A 162 4.26 -11.93 29.10
CA GLY A 162 4.93 -12.68 30.16
C GLY A 162 6.20 -13.44 29.71
N GLY A 163 6.68 -13.20 28.49
CA GLY A 163 7.91 -13.83 27.96
C GLY A 163 7.73 -15.26 27.45
N LYS A 164 6.48 -15.76 27.37
CA LYS A 164 6.18 -17.10 26.83
C LYS A 164 6.57 -17.17 25.36
N THR A 165 7.44 -18.11 25.02
CA THR A 165 7.80 -18.41 23.63
C THR A 165 6.90 -19.47 23.03
N GLU A 166 6.54 -19.26 21.77
CA GLU A 166 5.69 -20.17 20.98
C GLU A 166 6.24 -20.25 19.56
N THR A 167 5.91 -21.32 18.87
CA THR A 167 6.29 -21.54 17.47
C THR A 167 5.03 -21.64 16.63
N LEU A 168 4.93 -20.78 15.62
CA LEU A 168 3.85 -20.79 14.63
C LEU A 168 4.39 -21.36 13.31
N ARG A 169 3.57 -22.10 12.57
CA ARG A 169 3.94 -22.69 11.28
C ARG A 169 2.96 -22.25 10.20
N ALA A 170 3.45 -21.92 9.01
CA ALA A 170 2.64 -21.53 7.86
C ALA A 170 3.32 -21.92 6.54
N ALA A 171 2.57 -21.81 5.43
CA ALA A 171 3.13 -21.96 4.08
C ALA A 171 4.03 -20.78 3.70
N TYR A 172 3.64 -19.57 4.07
CA TYR A 172 4.39 -18.34 3.78
C TYR A 172 4.38 -17.38 4.96
N VAL A 173 5.41 -16.53 5.01
CA VAL A 173 5.53 -15.42 5.97
C VAL A 173 5.70 -14.11 5.21
N VAL A 174 4.99 -13.07 5.63
CA VAL A 174 5.16 -11.71 5.09
C VAL A 174 5.56 -10.76 6.21
N GLY A 175 6.79 -10.24 6.15
CA GLY A 175 7.26 -9.15 7.01
C GLY A 175 6.71 -7.82 6.52
N ALA A 176 5.81 -7.22 7.30
CA ALA A 176 5.28 -5.87 7.18
C ALA A 176 5.53 -5.08 8.47
N ASP A 177 6.60 -5.44 9.18
CA ASP A 177 6.98 -5.04 10.55
C ASP A 177 7.82 -3.75 10.59
N GLY A 178 7.81 -3.01 9.50
CA GLY A 178 8.32 -1.65 9.43
C GLY A 178 9.83 -1.55 9.24
N MET A 179 10.35 -0.34 9.39
CA MET A 179 11.74 0.03 9.12
C MET A 179 12.77 -0.82 9.91
N HIS A 180 12.43 -1.21 11.13
CA HIS A 180 13.26 -2.08 12.00
C HIS A 180 12.77 -3.54 11.94
N SER A 181 12.56 -4.04 10.73
CA SER A 181 11.98 -5.36 10.48
C SER A 181 12.87 -6.48 11.02
N THR A 182 12.34 -7.21 12.01
CA THR A 182 12.93 -8.45 12.52
C THR A 182 12.93 -9.54 11.44
N VAL A 183 11.85 -9.62 10.64
CA VAL A 183 11.77 -10.61 9.55
C VAL A 183 12.90 -10.40 8.55
N ARG A 184 13.16 -9.15 8.12
CA ARG A 184 14.29 -8.81 7.22
C ARG A 184 15.63 -9.22 7.81
N GLU A 185 15.88 -8.89 9.08
CA GLU A 185 17.15 -9.18 9.76
C GLU A 185 17.40 -10.69 9.87
N VAL A 186 16.39 -11.45 10.28
CA VAL A 186 16.50 -12.90 10.46
C VAL A 186 16.74 -13.64 9.14
N VAL A 187 16.15 -13.19 8.02
CA VAL A 187 16.44 -13.77 6.70
C VAL A 187 17.75 -13.29 6.10
N GLY A 188 18.52 -12.47 6.82
CA GLY A 188 19.86 -12.03 6.43
C GLY A 188 19.90 -11.03 5.28
N LEU A 189 18.81 -10.31 5.00
CA LEU A 189 18.79 -9.33 3.92
C LEU A 189 19.39 -7.99 4.40
N PRO A 190 20.40 -7.46 3.68
CA PRO A 190 20.94 -6.13 3.95
C PRO A 190 19.91 -5.06 3.61
N PHE A 191 20.01 -3.92 4.29
CA PHE A 191 19.19 -2.75 4.03
C PHE A 191 20.02 -1.55 3.55
N PRO A 192 20.61 -1.63 2.35
CA PRO A 192 21.49 -0.60 1.82
C PRO A 192 20.74 0.70 1.57
N GLY A 193 21.44 1.82 1.79
CA GLY A 193 20.89 3.15 1.58
C GLY A 193 21.67 4.20 2.37
N ARG A 194 21.02 5.32 2.65
CA ARG A 194 21.61 6.45 3.36
C ARG A 194 20.56 7.21 4.16
N SER A 195 20.99 7.94 5.18
CA SER A 195 20.15 8.96 5.81
C SER A 195 20.07 10.19 4.89
N ALA A 196 18.89 10.44 4.37
CA ALA A 196 18.63 11.55 3.43
C ALA A 196 18.46 12.88 4.18
N ILE A 197 17.76 12.85 5.31
CA ILE A 197 17.54 13.99 6.19
C ILE A 197 17.78 13.55 7.61
N ARG A 198 18.66 14.25 8.31
CA ARG A 198 18.91 14.06 9.73
C ARG A 198 18.09 15.06 10.54
N SER A 199 17.65 14.65 11.71
CA SER A 199 16.96 15.55 12.66
C SER A 199 15.68 16.18 12.10
N VAL A 200 14.81 15.37 11.48
CA VAL A 200 13.43 15.78 11.15
C VAL A 200 12.65 15.91 12.45
N VAL A 201 11.96 17.04 12.62
CA VAL A 201 11.05 17.26 13.74
C VAL A 201 9.63 16.98 13.30
N LEU A 202 8.85 16.37 14.20
CA LEU A 202 7.42 16.12 14.03
C LEU A 202 6.70 16.56 15.29
N ALA A 203 5.62 17.31 15.12
CA ALA A 203 4.77 17.72 16.23
C ALA A 203 3.30 17.61 15.85
N ASP A 204 2.47 17.15 16.78
CA ASP A 204 1.02 17.32 16.73
C ASP A 204 0.64 18.40 17.74
N VAL A 205 0.12 19.51 17.23
CA VAL A 205 -0.11 20.75 17.99
C VAL A 205 -1.49 21.33 17.71
N ARG A 206 -2.01 22.13 18.63
CA ARG A 206 -3.12 23.04 18.35
C ARG A 206 -2.60 24.36 17.79
N LEU A 207 -3.43 25.06 17.05
CA LEU A 207 -3.12 26.36 16.44
C LEU A 207 -4.11 27.41 16.94
N ALA A 208 -3.58 28.57 17.31
CA ALA A 208 -4.42 29.75 17.60
C ALA A 208 -4.97 30.40 16.32
N GLU A 209 -4.20 30.32 15.23
CA GLU A 209 -4.56 30.83 13.91
C GLU A 209 -4.68 29.69 12.90
N GLN A 210 -5.79 29.62 12.18
CA GLN A 210 -5.99 28.58 11.17
C GLN A 210 -5.21 28.91 9.89
N PRO A 211 -4.58 27.90 9.24
CA PRO A 211 -3.96 28.06 7.93
C PRO A 211 -5.01 28.35 6.85
N GLU A 212 -4.67 29.19 5.88
CA GLU A 212 -5.54 29.50 4.73
C GLU A 212 -5.75 28.31 3.78
N THR A 213 -4.82 27.35 3.81
CA THR A 213 -4.84 26.17 2.94
C THR A 213 -4.83 24.90 3.78
N LEU A 214 -5.50 23.84 3.29
CA LEU A 214 -5.55 22.55 3.96
C LEU A 214 -4.14 21.97 4.19
N LEU A 215 -3.22 22.24 3.26
CA LEU A 215 -1.84 21.79 3.31
C LEU A 215 -0.92 22.97 3.04
N SER A 216 -0.11 23.34 4.03
CA SER A 216 0.92 24.37 3.87
C SER A 216 2.29 23.70 3.81
N VAL A 217 2.99 23.84 2.67
CA VAL A 217 4.33 23.27 2.44
C VAL A 217 5.23 24.33 1.85
N ASN A 218 6.35 24.59 2.50
CA ASN A 218 7.33 25.50 1.93
C ASN A 218 8.77 25.13 2.36
N ALA A 219 9.73 25.58 1.56
CA ALA A 219 11.15 25.46 1.82
C ALA A 219 11.83 26.80 1.52
N VAL A 220 12.38 27.43 2.54
CA VAL A 220 13.07 28.71 2.45
C VAL A 220 14.45 28.61 3.11
N GLY A 221 15.49 28.93 2.36
CA GLY A 221 16.86 28.87 2.85
C GLY A 221 17.25 27.46 3.31
N ASP A 222 17.42 27.30 4.61
CA ASP A 222 17.80 26.04 5.26
C ASP A 222 16.65 25.34 5.99
N ALA A 223 15.46 25.95 5.98
CA ALA A 223 14.29 25.42 6.66
C ALA A 223 13.27 24.88 5.67
N PHE A 224 12.66 23.76 6.06
CA PHE A 224 11.48 23.18 5.43
C PHE A 224 10.43 22.98 6.50
N ALA A 225 9.18 23.29 6.19
CA ALA A 225 8.05 22.91 7.03
C ALA A 225 6.85 22.50 6.19
N PHE A 226 6.12 21.58 6.77
CA PHE A 226 4.88 21.04 6.31
C PHE A 226 3.87 21.12 7.46
N LEU A 227 2.65 21.57 7.19
CA LEU A 227 1.57 21.71 8.15
C LEU A 227 0.27 21.19 7.54
N ALA A 228 -0.41 20.27 8.21
CA ALA A 228 -1.71 19.73 7.79
C ALA A 228 -2.61 19.40 8.99
N PRO A 229 -3.94 19.38 8.82
CA PRO A 229 -4.85 18.85 9.84
C PRO A 229 -4.55 17.38 10.17
N PHE A 230 -4.65 17.01 11.46
CA PHE A 230 -4.36 15.66 11.93
C PHE A 230 -5.43 15.10 12.88
N GLY A 231 -6.68 15.48 12.68
CA GLY A 231 -7.81 15.04 13.49
C GLY A 231 -7.89 15.71 14.87
N ASP A 232 -9.04 15.63 15.53
CA ASP A 232 -9.32 16.09 16.89
C ASP A 232 -8.92 17.56 17.17
N GLY A 233 -8.94 18.43 16.14
CA GLY A 233 -8.51 19.82 16.24
C GLY A 233 -6.99 19.99 16.31
N TYR A 234 -6.21 18.94 16.13
CA TYR A 234 -4.76 18.99 16.02
C TYR A 234 -4.30 19.18 14.58
N HIS A 235 -3.11 19.78 14.45
CA HIS A 235 -2.38 19.88 13.20
C HIS A 235 -1.04 19.17 13.35
N ARG A 236 -0.64 18.46 12.31
CA ARG A 236 0.68 17.86 12.21
C ARG A 236 1.64 18.81 11.53
N VAL A 237 2.76 19.06 12.19
CA VAL A 237 3.91 19.76 11.65
C VAL A 237 5.02 18.74 11.42
N ILE A 238 5.59 18.75 10.22
CA ILE A 238 6.86 18.07 9.94
C ILE A 238 7.82 19.15 9.48
N GLY A 239 8.92 19.30 10.17
CA GLY A 239 9.89 20.35 9.89
C GLY A 239 11.31 19.84 9.88
N TRP A 240 12.17 20.64 9.27
CA TRP A 240 13.58 20.33 9.22
C TRP A 240 14.40 21.60 8.97
N HIS A 241 15.55 21.68 9.62
CA HIS A 241 16.53 22.72 9.43
C HIS A 241 17.90 22.12 9.15
N ARG A 242 18.51 22.44 8.00
CA ARG A 242 19.77 21.84 7.54
C ARG A 242 20.94 22.04 8.50
N GLY A 243 21.00 23.20 9.18
CA GLY A 243 22.06 23.52 10.13
C GLY A 243 21.93 22.78 11.47
N ARG A 244 20.81 22.08 11.71
CA ARG A 244 20.61 21.28 12.93
C ARG A 244 20.78 19.81 12.61
N ASN A 245 21.80 19.19 13.18
CA ASN A 245 22.08 17.76 13.07
C ASN A 245 22.17 17.18 14.48
N VAL A 246 21.01 17.04 15.10
CA VAL A 246 20.85 16.62 16.48
C VAL A 246 20.45 15.13 16.50
N PRO A 247 20.99 14.30 17.43
CA PRO A 247 20.57 12.90 17.56
C PRO A 247 19.08 12.73 17.84
N ASP A 248 18.49 11.61 17.44
CA ASP A 248 17.07 11.30 17.70
C ASP A 248 16.76 11.17 19.20
N SER A 249 17.76 10.87 20.02
CA SER A 249 17.66 10.80 21.49
C SER A 249 17.54 12.16 22.16
N GLU A 250 17.89 13.25 21.45
CA GLU A 250 17.77 14.60 22.00
C GLU A 250 16.29 15.03 22.07
N PRO A 251 15.81 15.47 23.22
CA PRO A 251 14.43 15.91 23.38
C PRO A 251 14.07 17.03 22.41
N LEU A 252 12.87 16.97 21.86
CA LEU A 252 12.31 18.01 21.00
C LEU A 252 11.44 18.95 21.84
N HIS A 253 11.71 20.25 21.76
CA HIS A 253 10.92 21.29 22.38
C HIS A 253 10.03 21.99 21.35
N LEU A 254 8.84 22.44 21.78
CA LEU A 254 7.88 23.11 20.89
C LEU A 254 8.45 24.38 20.25
N ASP A 255 9.32 25.11 20.96
CA ASP A 255 9.94 26.33 20.46
C ASP A 255 10.86 26.08 19.26
N GLU A 256 11.51 24.91 19.19
CA GLU A 256 12.28 24.51 18.01
C GLU A 256 11.35 24.27 16.80
N VAL A 257 10.20 23.65 17.02
CA VAL A 257 9.19 23.44 15.95
C VAL A 257 8.65 24.79 15.47
N LYS A 258 8.31 25.71 16.39
CA LYS A 258 7.89 27.07 16.08
C LYS A 258 8.92 27.82 15.24
N GLU A 259 10.19 27.75 15.64
CA GLU A 259 11.28 28.44 14.94
C GLU A 259 11.45 27.91 13.50
N ILE A 260 11.47 26.60 13.31
CA ILE A 260 11.58 25.97 11.98
C ILE A 260 10.38 26.36 11.12
N THR A 261 9.17 26.33 11.70
CA THR A 261 7.93 26.65 10.99
C THR A 261 7.88 28.13 10.60
N ARG A 262 8.26 29.02 11.49
CA ARG A 262 8.34 30.47 11.24
C ARG A 262 9.31 30.79 10.10
N ARG A 263 10.48 30.12 10.07
CA ARG A 263 11.46 30.27 8.99
C ARG A 263 10.93 29.79 7.63
N ALA A 264 10.23 28.66 7.61
CA ALA A 264 9.77 28.05 6.37
C ALA A 264 8.44 28.62 5.86
N LEU A 265 7.48 28.89 6.75
CA LEU A 265 6.11 29.30 6.42
C LEU A 265 5.83 30.78 6.71
N GLY A 266 6.79 31.51 7.31
CA GLY A 266 6.64 32.93 7.66
C GLY A 266 6.01 33.20 9.03
N ARG A 267 5.31 32.22 9.61
CA ARG A 267 4.68 32.30 10.94
C ARG A 267 4.53 30.91 11.55
N ASP A 268 4.32 30.84 12.86
CA ASP A 268 4.12 29.58 13.60
C ASP A 268 2.65 29.31 13.94
N PHE A 269 1.71 30.12 13.47
CA PHE A 269 0.27 29.99 13.68
C PHE A 269 -0.16 29.94 15.16
N GLY A 270 0.66 30.47 16.07
CA GLY A 270 0.41 30.40 17.51
C GLY A 270 0.32 28.97 18.04
N MET A 271 1.25 28.10 17.65
CA MET A 271 1.28 26.70 18.10
C MET A 271 1.29 26.58 19.60
N HIS A 272 0.42 25.71 20.14
CA HIS A 272 0.30 25.41 21.57
C HIS A 272 -0.15 23.97 21.80
N ASP A 273 -0.23 23.52 23.06
CA ASP A 273 -0.72 22.22 23.50
C ASP A 273 -0.17 21.03 22.67
N PRO A 274 1.14 20.77 22.66
CA PRO A 274 1.69 19.67 21.92
C PRO A 274 1.24 18.33 22.49
N ARG A 275 0.56 17.49 21.67
CA ARG A 275 0.18 16.14 22.03
C ARG A 275 1.31 15.14 21.79
N TRP A 276 2.13 15.40 20.77
CA TRP A 276 3.27 14.58 20.38
C TRP A 276 4.39 15.44 19.84
N LEU A 277 5.59 15.19 20.32
CA LEU A 277 6.84 15.77 19.84
C LEU A 277 7.80 14.62 19.56
N SER A 278 8.38 14.55 18.39
CA SER A 278 9.28 13.47 17.97
C SER A 278 10.35 13.99 17.03
N ARG A 279 11.57 13.50 17.23
CA ARG A 279 12.70 13.68 16.33
C ARG A 279 13.03 12.36 15.68
N PHE A 280 13.36 12.36 14.40
CA PHE A 280 13.73 11.13 13.69
C PHE A 280 14.62 11.40 12.49
N HIS A 281 15.34 10.37 12.07
CA HIS A 281 16.06 10.36 10.80
C HIS A 281 15.11 9.91 9.69
N SER A 282 15.28 10.52 8.52
CA SER A 282 14.60 10.09 7.31
C SER A 282 15.59 9.37 6.40
N ASP A 283 15.42 8.07 6.30
CA ASP A 283 16.29 7.19 5.53
C ASP A 283 15.74 6.94 4.12
N GLU A 284 16.66 6.70 3.19
CA GLU A 284 16.39 6.17 1.85
C GLU A 284 17.09 4.82 1.75
N ARG A 285 16.35 3.72 1.94
CA ARG A 285 16.88 2.35 1.94
C ARG A 285 15.96 1.41 1.18
N GLN A 286 16.52 0.39 0.55
CA GLN A 286 15.74 -0.67 -0.09
C GLN A 286 16.52 -1.98 -0.02
N VAL A 287 15.83 -3.08 0.31
CA VAL A 287 16.39 -4.43 0.25
C VAL A 287 16.68 -4.85 -1.20
N PRO A 288 17.69 -5.71 -1.44
CA PRO A 288 17.98 -6.20 -2.78
C PRO A 288 16.92 -7.17 -3.32
N ALA A 289 16.17 -7.85 -2.45
CA ALA A 289 15.13 -8.82 -2.81
C ALA A 289 13.90 -8.65 -1.92
N TYR A 290 12.70 -8.73 -2.50
CA TYR A 290 11.42 -8.68 -1.78
C TYR A 290 10.91 -10.07 -1.42
N ARG A 291 11.59 -11.12 -1.90
CA ARG A 291 11.29 -12.52 -1.63
C ARG A 291 12.57 -13.27 -1.35
N VAL A 292 12.57 -14.12 -0.31
CA VAL A 292 13.61 -15.12 -0.02
C VAL A 292 12.88 -16.44 0.27
N GLY A 293 12.82 -17.30 -0.73
CA GLY A 293 12.07 -18.55 -0.61
C GLY A 293 10.59 -18.32 -0.32
N ARG A 294 10.16 -18.68 0.89
CA ARG A 294 8.77 -18.54 1.37
C ARG A 294 8.53 -17.31 2.24
N VAL A 295 9.53 -16.44 2.37
CA VAL A 295 9.45 -15.19 3.14
C VAL A 295 9.41 -14.01 2.19
N PHE A 296 8.47 -13.12 2.42
CA PHE A 296 8.27 -11.87 1.67
C PHE A 296 8.46 -10.67 2.58
N LEU A 297 8.88 -9.54 2.00
CA LEU A 297 8.93 -8.25 2.67
C LEU A 297 8.05 -7.25 1.92
N ALA A 298 7.26 -6.45 2.65
CA ALA A 298 6.36 -5.46 2.09
C ALA A 298 6.39 -4.15 2.90
N GLY A 299 6.13 -3.02 2.22
CA GLY A 299 6.16 -1.70 2.85
C GLY A 299 7.52 -1.34 3.43
N ASP A 300 7.53 -0.69 4.60
CA ASP A 300 8.76 -0.18 5.23
C ASP A 300 9.76 -1.28 5.64
N ALA A 301 9.34 -2.55 5.72
CA ALA A 301 10.24 -3.68 5.89
C ALA A 301 11.14 -3.90 4.66
N ALA A 302 10.62 -3.60 3.47
CA ALA A 302 11.31 -3.75 2.18
C ALA A 302 11.97 -2.45 1.69
N HIS A 303 11.37 -1.29 1.94
CA HIS A 303 11.85 0.01 1.47
C HIS A 303 11.36 1.15 2.36
N VAL A 304 12.25 2.06 2.68
CA VAL A 304 11.94 3.31 3.38
C VAL A 304 12.43 4.49 2.55
N HIS A 305 11.68 5.58 2.58
CA HIS A 305 12.03 6.80 1.86
C HIS A 305 11.59 8.04 2.62
N THR A 306 12.06 9.19 2.15
CA THR A 306 11.74 10.47 2.79
C THR A 306 10.23 10.72 2.80
N PRO A 307 9.69 11.45 3.80
CA PRO A 307 8.27 11.78 3.85
C PRO A 307 7.82 12.74 2.73
N ALA A 308 8.77 13.25 1.93
CA ALA A 308 8.48 14.14 0.82
C ALA A 308 7.59 13.46 -0.23
N GLY A 309 6.40 14.00 -0.41
CA GLY A 309 5.38 13.48 -1.32
C GLY A 309 4.42 12.46 -0.71
N GLY A 310 4.54 12.09 0.56
CA GLY A 310 3.58 11.21 1.25
C GLY A 310 3.48 9.79 0.68
N GLN A 311 4.55 9.25 0.09
CA GLN A 311 4.49 8.03 -0.73
C GLN A 311 4.60 6.72 0.07
N GLY A 312 5.13 6.71 1.32
CA GLY A 312 5.44 5.50 2.09
C GLY A 312 4.28 4.55 2.28
N MET A 313 3.29 4.98 3.02
CA MET A 313 2.07 4.20 3.24
C MET A 313 1.42 3.78 1.91
N ASN A 314 1.37 4.69 0.93
CA ASN A 314 0.78 4.43 -0.38
C ASN A 314 1.51 3.35 -1.17
N THR A 315 2.85 3.29 -1.10
CA THR A 315 3.65 2.26 -1.75
C THR A 315 3.47 0.91 -1.07
N GLY A 316 3.47 0.87 0.27
CA GLY A 316 3.25 -0.35 1.05
C GLY A 316 1.85 -0.94 0.84
N LEU A 317 0.80 -0.12 0.78
CA LEU A 317 -0.56 -0.57 0.47
C LEU A 317 -0.64 -1.18 -0.95
N GLN A 318 0.09 -0.62 -1.91
CA GLN A 318 0.17 -1.21 -3.25
C GLN A 318 1.02 -2.48 -3.30
N ASP A 319 2.03 -2.63 -2.43
CA ASP A 319 2.76 -3.90 -2.28
C ASP A 319 1.82 -5.00 -1.78
N ALA A 320 1.04 -4.69 -0.74
CA ALA A 320 0.03 -5.60 -0.22
C ALA A 320 -1.00 -6.01 -1.29
N ALA A 321 -1.53 -5.03 -2.04
CA ALA A 321 -2.50 -5.28 -3.10
C ALA A 321 -1.94 -6.11 -4.27
N ASN A 322 -0.63 -6.01 -4.54
CA ASN A 322 0.04 -6.81 -5.57
C ASN A 322 0.34 -8.24 -5.10
N LEU A 323 0.71 -8.42 -3.82
CA LEU A 323 1.14 -9.70 -3.27
C LEU A 323 -0.05 -10.59 -2.86
N SER A 324 -1.11 -10.02 -2.30
CA SER A 324 -2.22 -10.76 -1.69
C SER A 324 -2.90 -11.72 -2.66
N TRP A 325 -3.32 -11.25 -3.84
CA TRP A 325 -3.98 -12.11 -4.82
C TRP A 325 -3.06 -13.20 -5.39
N LYS A 326 -1.75 -12.93 -5.49
CA LYS A 326 -0.75 -13.90 -5.96
C LYS A 326 -0.56 -15.03 -4.95
N LEU A 327 -0.46 -14.69 -3.66
CA LEU A 327 -0.40 -15.68 -2.59
C LEU A 327 -1.67 -16.52 -2.56
N ALA A 328 -2.84 -15.90 -2.64
CA ALA A 328 -4.12 -16.60 -2.68
C ALA A 328 -4.21 -17.55 -3.89
N ALA A 329 -3.86 -17.09 -5.09
CA ALA A 329 -3.87 -17.92 -6.29
C ALA A 329 -2.95 -19.15 -6.18
N VAL A 330 -1.75 -18.99 -5.61
CA VAL A 330 -0.81 -20.10 -5.41
C VAL A 330 -1.29 -21.06 -4.32
N LEU A 331 -1.80 -20.54 -3.20
CA LEU A 331 -2.27 -21.37 -2.10
C LEU A 331 -3.54 -22.16 -2.43
N HIS A 332 -4.38 -21.63 -3.31
CA HIS A 332 -5.54 -22.35 -3.85
C HIS A 332 -5.18 -23.31 -5.02
N GLY A 333 -3.91 -23.33 -5.45
CA GLY A 333 -3.49 -24.18 -6.58
C GLY A 333 -3.90 -23.65 -7.96
N HIS A 334 -4.39 -22.40 -8.05
CA HIS A 334 -4.79 -21.79 -9.30
C HIS A 334 -3.60 -21.27 -10.13
N ALA A 335 -2.43 -21.16 -9.52
CA ALA A 335 -1.20 -20.75 -10.18
C ALA A 335 0.02 -21.43 -9.59
N GLY A 336 1.04 -21.65 -10.39
CA GLY A 336 2.32 -22.15 -9.92
C GLY A 336 3.09 -21.12 -9.07
N SER A 337 4.00 -21.59 -8.21
CA SER A 337 4.81 -20.75 -7.30
C SER A 337 5.67 -19.70 -8.01
N GLY A 338 5.95 -19.86 -9.31
CA GLY A 338 6.63 -18.85 -10.14
C GLY A 338 5.88 -17.52 -10.25
N LEU A 339 4.55 -17.50 -10.06
CA LEU A 339 3.76 -16.26 -9.99
C LEU A 339 4.28 -15.34 -8.88
N LEU A 340 4.74 -15.91 -7.76
CA LEU A 340 5.22 -15.14 -6.61
C LEU A 340 6.54 -14.40 -6.88
N ASP A 341 7.35 -14.84 -7.86
CA ASP A 341 8.58 -14.13 -8.26
C ASP A 341 8.27 -12.80 -8.95
N THR A 342 7.08 -12.71 -9.55
CA THR A 342 6.62 -11.48 -10.17
C THR A 342 6.39 -10.35 -9.15
N TYR A 343 6.20 -10.65 -7.87
CA TYR A 343 6.12 -9.64 -6.82
C TYR A 343 7.39 -8.78 -6.77
N HIS A 344 8.56 -9.41 -6.72
CA HIS A 344 9.83 -8.70 -6.73
C HIS A 344 10.03 -7.93 -8.04
N SER A 345 9.85 -8.58 -9.19
CA SER A 345 10.11 -7.95 -10.50
C SER A 345 9.16 -6.77 -10.81
N GLU A 346 7.97 -6.76 -10.24
CA GLU A 346 6.99 -5.69 -10.40
C GLU A 346 7.17 -4.58 -9.36
N ARG A 347 7.38 -4.91 -8.07
CA ARG A 347 7.35 -3.94 -6.98
C ARG A 347 8.70 -3.35 -6.61
N HIS A 348 9.79 -4.08 -6.75
CA HIS A 348 11.14 -3.56 -6.47
C HIS A 348 11.53 -2.37 -7.37
N PRO A 349 11.25 -2.36 -8.70
CA PRO A 349 11.48 -1.18 -9.53
C PRO A 349 10.63 0.03 -9.13
N VAL A 350 9.39 -0.20 -8.67
CA VAL A 350 8.52 0.88 -8.15
C VAL A 350 9.14 1.48 -6.89
N GLY A 351 9.52 0.66 -5.90
CA GLY A 351 10.21 1.13 -4.69
C GLY A 351 11.45 1.96 -5.02
N ARG A 352 12.30 1.47 -5.93
CA ARG A 352 13.49 2.21 -6.40
C ARG A 352 13.13 3.54 -7.05
N SER A 353 12.05 3.59 -7.82
CA SER A 353 11.57 4.81 -8.46
C SER A 353 11.07 5.84 -7.44
N VAL A 354 10.32 5.38 -6.42
CA VAL A 354 9.84 6.20 -5.31
C VAL A 354 11.00 6.77 -4.49
N LEU A 355 12.02 5.96 -4.16
CA LEU A 355 13.22 6.46 -3.47
C LEU A 355 13.90 7.59 -4.26
N ARG A 356 14.06 7.40 -5.58
CA ARG A 356 14.70 8.42 -6.43
C ARG A 356 13.88 9.71 -6.52
N SER A 357 12.57 9.60 -6.66
CA SER A 357 11.67 10.76 -6.79
C SER A 357 11.57 11.54 -5.48
N SER A 358 11.36 10.88 -4.35
CA SER A 358 11.26 11.54 -3.03
C SER A 358 12.56 12.24 -2.65
N GLY A 359 13.71 11.57 -2.83
CA GLY A 359 15.01 12.20 -2.63
C GLY A 359 15.31 13.32 -3.63
N GLY A 360 14.79 13.22 -4.86
CA GLY A 360 14.86 14.30 -5.85
C GLY A 360 14.09 15.55 -5.42
N ILE A 361 12.87 15.37 -4.93
CA ILE A 361 12.02 16.46 -4.41
C ILE A 361 12.72 17.16 -3.24
N VAL A 362 13.28 16.42 -2.28
CA VAL A 362 14.02 17.01 -1.16
C VAL A 362 15.24 17.80 -1.64
N ARG A 363 16.06 17.23 -2.53
CA ARG A 363 17.23 17.95 -3.07
C ARG A 363 16.84 19.23 -3.81
N LEU A 364 15.76 19.19 -4.59
CA LEU A 364 15.25 20.36 -5.30
C LEU A 364 14.67 21.41 -4.35
N ALA A 365 13.95 20.97 -3.31
CA ALA A 365 13.42 21.85 -2.26
C ALA A 365 14.53 22.62 -1.56
N MET A 366 15.66 21.95 -1.30
CA MET A 366 16.80 22.46 -0.56
C MET A 366 17.90 23.07 -1.44
N ALA A 367 17.58 23.40 -2.70
CA ALA A 367 18.51 24.03 -3.61
C ALA A 367 18.89 25.44 -3.13
N LYS A 368 20.20 25.74 -3.02
CA LYS A 368 20.72 27.03 -2.57
C LYS A 368 21.55 27.77 -3.62
N ARG A 369 22.28 27.00 -4.45
CA ARG A 369 23.18 27.58 -5.43
C ARG A 369 22.37 28.29 -6.52
N PRO A 370 22.80 29.46 -7.01
CA PRO A 370 22.04 30.20 -8.02
C PRO A 370 21.63 29.35 -9.22
N TRP A 371 22.53 28.48 -9.72
CA TRP A 371 22.23 27.59 -10.82
C TRP A 371 21.18 26.50 -10.47
N THR A 372 21.16 25.99 -9.20
CA THR A 372 20.14 25.03 -8.77
C THR A 372 18.78 25.69 -8.56
N LEU A 373 18.75 26.94 -8.14
CA LEU A 373 17.53 27.75 -8.08
C LEU A 373 17.00 28.05 -9.48
N ALA A 374 17.87 28.41 -10.43
CA ALA A 374 17.52 28.57 -11.83
C ALA A 374 16.99 27.27 -12.45
N LEU A 375 17.64 26.12 -12.19
CA LEU A 375 17.17 24.80 -12.61
C LEU A 375 15.79 24.48 -12.02
N ARG A 376 15.56 24.76 -10.75
CA ARG A 376 14.25 24.59 -10.10
C ARG A 376 13.19 25.44 -10.78
N ALA A 377 13.48 26.71 -11.04
CA ALA A 377 12.57 27.62 -11.72
C ALA A 377 12.25 27.14 -13.15
N ALA A 378 13.27 26.73 -13.90
CA ALA A 378 13.10 26.18 -15.26
C ALA A 378 12.26 24.89 -15.26
N LEU A 379 12.54 23.94 -14.35
CA LEU A 379 11.74 22.72 -14.20
C LEU A 379 10.28 23.03 -13.85
N THR A 380 10.04 23.98 -12.93
CA THR A 380 8.69 24.41 -12.57
C THR A 380 7.96 24.97 -13.79
N THR A 381 8.60 25.88 -14.54
CA THR A 381 8.03 26.46 -15.76
C THR A 381 7.72 25.38 -16.81
N VAL A 382 8.63 24.44 -17.02
CA VAL A 382 8.41 23.32 -17.96
C VAL A 382 7.23 22.45 -17.52
N LEU A 383 7.13 22.10 -16.23
CA LEU A 383 6.01 21.32 -15.71
C LEU A 383 4.68 22.05 -15.83
N ASP A 384 4.67 23.38 -15.68
CA ASP A 384 3.45 24.19 -15.80
C ASP A 384 2.98 24.28 -17.27
N HIS A 385 3.89 24.33 -18.23
CA HIS A 385 3.57 24.58 -19.64
C HIS A 385 3.56 23.32 -20.53
N VAL A 386 4.26 22.26 -20.14
CA VAL A 386 4.35 21.01 -20.92
C VAL A 386 3.42 19.94 -20.37
N GLY A 387 2.19 19.88 -20.87
CA GLY A 387 1.13 18.98 -20.40
C GLY A 387 1.52 17.49 -20.30
N PRO A 388 2.20 16.87 -21.29
CA PRO A 388 2.63 15.48 -21.19
C PRO A 388 3.61 15.22 -20.03
N LEU A 389 4.54 16.16 -19.79
CA LEU A 389 5.53 16.02 -18.72
C LEU A 389 4.87 16.20 -17.34
N ARG A 390 3.95 17.18 -17.23
CA ARG A 390 3.12 17.38 -16.03
C ARG A 390 2.34 16.10 -15.70
N ARG A 391 1.62 15.53 -16.68
CA ARG A 391 0.86 14.28 -16.50
C ARG A 391 1.75 13.12 -16.05
N ARG A 392 2.95 13.00 -16.61
CA ARG A 392 3.92 11.95 -16.20
C ARG A 392 4.39 12.16 -14.77
N ALA A 393 4.75 13.38 -14.38
CA ALA A 393 5.18 13.71 -13.01
C ALA A 393 4.05 13.50 -12.01
N THR A 394 2.84 13.98 -12.31
CA THR A 394 1.65 13.80 -11.47
C THR A 394 1.29 12.33 -11.33
N GLY A 395 1.29 11.58 -12.44
CA GLY A 395 1.04 10.13 -12.43
C GLY A 395 2.05 9.36 -11.56
N HIS A 396 3.31 9.81 -11.55
CA HIS A 396 4.35 9.21 -10.72
C HIS A 396 4.16 9.51 -9.22
N ILE A 397 3.83 10.74 -8.87
CA ILE A 397 3.56 11.15 -7.48
C ILE A 397 2.31 10.43 -6.94
N THR A 398 1.25 10.37 -7.72
CA THR A 398 -0.05 9.78 -7.32
C THR A 398 -0.11 8.26 -7.44
N GLY A 399 0.91 7.64 -8.03
CA GLY A 399 1.02 6.19 -8.23
C GLY A 399 0.26 5.65 -9.44
N VAL A 400 -0.58 6.45 -10.11
CA VAL A 400 -1.37 6.00 -11.28
C VAL A 400 -0.53 5.80 -12.55
N GLY A 401 0.70 6.31 -12.57
CA GLY A 401 1.61 6.25 -13.72
C GLY A 401 2.58 5.06 -13.72
N PHE A 402 2.57 4.20 -12.71
CA PHE A 402 3.44 3.03 -12.67
C PHE A 402 3.01 1.96 -13.67
N ARG A 403 4.01 1.26 -14.22
CA ARG A 403 3.83 0.12 -15.13
C ARG A 403 4.68 -1.04 -14.64
N TYR A 404 4.19 -2.25 -14.86
CA TYR A 404 4.93 -3.47 -14.59
C TYR A 404 5.62 -4.00 -15.88
N PRO A 405 6.68 -4.78 -15.74
CA PRO A 405 7.31 -5.44 -16.88
C PRO A 405 6.29 -6.30 -17.64
N ALA A 406 6.42 -6.31 -18.95
CA ALA A 406 5.61 -7.16 -19.83
C ALA A 406 6.54 -8.00 -20.71
N PRO A 407 6.16 -9.25 -21.09
CA PRO A 407 6.91 -10.07 -22.01
C PRO A 407 7.15 -9.35 -23.36
N ARG A 408 8.23 -9.69 -24.03
CA ARG A 408 8.51 -9.14 -25.37
C ARG A 408 7.40 -9.55 -26.35
N GLY A 409 6.96 -8.61 -27.18
CA GLY A 409 5.88 -8.83 -28.14
C GLY A 409 4.48 -8.71 -27.56
N SER A 410 4.33 -8.44 -26.24
CA SER A 410 3.02 -8.17 -25.64
C SER A 410 2.41 -6.89 -26.18
N HIS A 411 1.08 -6.81 -26.12
CA HIS A 411 0.35 -5.59 -26.47
C HIS A 411 0.81 -4.41 -25.57
N ARG A 412 0.82 -3.19 -26.13
CA ARG A 412 1.32 -1.97 -25.46
C ARG A 412 0.64 -1.67 -24.10
N LEU A 413 -0.57 -2.17 -23.87
CA LEU A 413 -1.32 -1.99 -22.62
C LEU A 413 -0.94 -3.03 -21.55
N THR A 414 -0.31 -4.15 -21.90
CA THR A 414 0.12 -5.15 -20.92
C THR A 414 1.04 -4.53 -19.85
N GLY A 415 0.79 -4.83 -18.61
CA GLY A 415 1.51 -4.26 -17.46
C GLY A 415 1.14 -2.81 -17.11
N THR A 416 0.20 -2.18 -17.81
CA THR A 416 -0.30 -0.85 -17.45
C THR A 416 -1.48 -0.93 -16.48
N ARG A 417 -1.62 0.08 -15.63
CA ARG A 417 -2.84 0.27 -14.83
C ARG A 417 -4.02 0.63 -15.75
N VAL A 418 -5.17 0.05 -15.50
CA VAL A 418 -6.43 0.45 -16.15
C VAL A 418 -7.11 1.55 -15.32
N PRO A 419 -7.45 2.69 -15.93
CA PRO A 419 -8.32 3.67 -15.28
C PRO A 419 -9.67 3.06 -14.90
N ASP A 420 -10.36 3.65 -13.94
CA ASP A 420 -11.74 3.26 -13.67
C ASP A 420 -12.63 3.67 -14.86
N VAL A 421 -13.11 2.68 -15.59
CA VAL A 421 -13.90 2.86 -16.80
C VAL A 421 -15.33 2.37 -16.58
N ALA A 422 -16.29 3.05 -17.21
CA ALA A 422 -17.67 2.57 -17.26
C ALA A 422 -17.76 1.29 -18.10
N LEU A 423 -18.59 0.36 -17.65
CA LEU A 423 -18.88 -0.90 -18.31
C LEU A 423 -20.29 -0.86 -18.92
N ALA A 424 -20.49 -1.58 -20.02
CA ALA A 424 -21.81 -1.71 -20.63
C ALA A 424 -22.77 -2.44 -19.65
N GLY A 425 -24.02 -2.02 -19.64
CA GLY A 425 -25.01 -2.54 -18.70
C GLY A 425 -24.98 -1.87 -17.32
N GLY A 426 -24.07 -0.90 -17.10
CA GLY A 426 -23.92 -0.17 -15.85
C GLY A 426 -22.75 -0.66 -15.01
N GLY A 427 -22.42 0.10 -13.97
CA GLY A 427 -21.25 -0.18 -13.11
C GLY A 427 -19.92 0.25 -13.73
N ARG A 428 -18.84 -0.06 -13.07
CA ARG A 428 -17.47 0.36 -13.44
C ARG A 428 -16.44 -0.71 -13.08
N LEU A 429 -15.24 -0.59 -13.66
CA LEU A 429 -14.18 -1.60 -13.54
C LEU A 429 -13.82 -1.92 -12.09
N TYR A 430 -13.61 -0.91 -11.23
CA TYR A 430 -13.16 -1.15 -9.86
C TYR A 430 -14.25 -1.80 -8.98
N GLU A 431 -15.52 -1.68 -9.35
CA GLU A 431 -16.61 -2.47 -8.76
C GLU A 431 -16.56 -3.94 -9.22
N ALA A 432 -16.29 -4.17 -10.49
CA ALA A 432 -16.15 -5.53 -11.04
C ALA A 432 -14.92 -6.28 -10.46
N LEU A 433 -13.86 -5.56 -10.04
CA LEU A 433 -12.68 -6.11 -9.38
C LEU A 433 -12.92 -6.50 -7.90
N ARG A 434 -14.02 -6.07 -7.29
CA ARG A 434 -14.35 -6.41 -5.90
C ARG A 434 -14.41 -7.92 -5.71
N GLY A 435 -14.00 -8.40 -4.55
CA GLY A 435 -13.83 -9.84 -4.29
C GLY A 435 -12.52 -10.41 -4.83
N GLY A 436 -11.59 -9.60 -5.33
CA GLY A 436 -10.27 -10.05 -5.80
C GLY A 436 -10.30 -10.77 -7.16
N ARG A 437 -11.32 -10.51 -7.97
CA ARG A 437 -11.55 -11.18 -9.28
C ARG A 437 -10.71 -10.56 -10.39
N PHE A 438 -10.41 -11.36 -11.40
CA PHE A 438 -10.02 -10.87 -12.71
C PHE A 438 -11.23 -10.29 -13.44
N VAL A 439 -11.01 -9.34 -14.35
CA VAL A 439 -12.09 -8.79 -15.21
C VAL A 439 -11.65 -8.90 -16.65
N LEU A 440 -12.41 -9.65 -17.44
CA LEU A 440 -12.29 -9.68 -18.90
C LEU A 440 -13.21 -8.61 -19.50
N ILE A 441 -12.64 -7.59 -20.13
CA ILE A 441 -13.41 -6.56 -20.83
C ILE A 441 -13.29 -6.80 -22.32
N THR A 442 -14.41 -7.09 -22.99
CA THR A 442 -14.48 -7.35 -24.43
C THR A 442 -15.20 -6.22 -25.17
N PRO A 443 -15.00 -6.09 -26.50
CA PRO A 443 -15.81 -5.21 -27.31
C PRO A 443 -17.31 -5.49 -27.14
N HIS A 444 -18.11 -4.44 -27.14
CA HIS A 444 -19.56 -4.59 -27.19
C HIS A 444 -19.96 -5.00 -28.62
N ALA A 445 -20.52 -6.19 -28.80
CA ALA A 445 -21.11 -6.55 -30.09
C ALA A 445 -22.32 -5.63 -30.34
N PRO A 446 -22.43 -4.97 -31.49
CA PRO A 446 -23.68 -4.28 -31.84
C PRO A 446 -24.76 -5.34 -31.94
N THR A 447 -25.65 -5.40 -30.96
CA THR A 447 -26.87 -6.22 -31.02
C THR A 447 -27.85 -5.50 -31.92
N PRO A 448 -28.29 -6.09 -33.04
CA PRO A 448 -29.48 -5.61 -33.73
C PRO A 448 -30.67 -5.89 -32.80
N ASP A 449 -31.39 -4.86 -32.36
CA ASP A 449 -32.72 -4.89 -31.76
C ASP A 449 -33.03 -6.03 -30.75
N ALA A 450 -32.22 -6.21 -29.71
CA ALA A 450 -32.62 -7.03 -28.57
C ALA A 450 -33.03 -6.12 -27.41
N ALA A 451 -34.24 -6.29 -26.90
CA ALA A 451 -34.67 -5.73 -25.63
C ALA A 451 -33.62 -5.98 -24.56
N PRO A 452 -33.42 -5.07 -23.61
CA PRO A 452 -32.37 -5.21 -22.60
C PRO A 452 -32.57 -6.51 -21.84
N THR A 453 -31.74 -7.51 -22.16
CA THR A 453 -31.60 -8.70 -21.32
C THR A 453 -31.07 -8.20 -19.97
N PRO A 454 -31.70 -8.59 -18.84
CA PRO A 454 -31.21 -8.16 -17.55
C PRO A 454 -29.71 -8.51 -17.45
N ALA A 455 -28.90 -7.49 -17.27
CA ALA A 455 -27.44 -7.62 -17.13
C ALA A 455 -27.14 -8.73 -16.13
N ALA A 456 -26.36 -9.73 -16.55
CA ALA A 456 -25.76 -10.65 -15.61
C ALA A 456 -25.09 -9.79 -14.53
N SER A 457 -25.48 -9.96 -13.28
CA SER A 457 -25.11 -9.12 -12.14
C SER A 457 -23.60 -8.96 -12.10
N THR A 458 -23.09 -7.82 -12.57
CA THR A 458 -21.65 -7.53 -12.64
C THR A 458 -21.08 -7.06 -11.30
N ALA A 459 -21.95 -6.71 -10.36
CA ALA A 459 -21.55 -6.39 -9.00
C ALA A 459 -21.89 -7.56 -8.08
N PRO A 460 -20.95 -8.08 -7.28
CA PRO A 460 -21.32 -8.94 -6.17
C PRO A 460 -22.26 -8.13 -5.27
N ALA A 461 -23.37 -8.74 -4.85
CA ALA A 461 -24.19 -8.17 -3.80
C ALA A 461 -23.31 -7.80 -2.59
N PRO A 462 -23.66 -6.76 -1.81
CA PRO A 462 -22.98 -6.51 -0.55
C PRO A 462 -23.07 -7.80 0.28
N GLY A 463 -21.92 -8.46 0.54
CA GLY A 463 -21.87 -9.76 1.21
C GLY A 463 -21.60 -10.96 0.29
N ALA A 464 -21.17 -10.76 -0.97
CA ALA A 464 -20.74 -11.88 -1.82
C ALA A 464 -19.60 -12.65 -1.12
N GLU A 465 -19.83 -13.94 -0.92
CA GLU A 465 -18.85 -14.85 -0.33
C GLU A 465 -17.53 -14.78 -1.12
N PRO A 466 -16.39 -14.71 -0.42
CA PRO A 466 -15.08 -14.81 -1.06
C PRO A 466 -14.93 -16.18 -1.71
N TYR A 467 -14.30 -16.26 -2.88
CA TYR A 467 -14.03 -17.54 -3.50
C TYR A 467 -12.94 -18.30 -2.72
N GLY A 468 -13.27 -19.51 -2.27
CA GLY A 468 -12.37 -20.42 -1.55
C GLY A 468 -11.65 -21.39 -2.48
N ALA A 469 -10.97 -22.38 -1.88
CA ALA A 469 -10.17 -23.39 -2.57
C ALA A 469 -10.92 -24.24 -3.62
N GLY A 470 -12.25 -24.26 -3.57
CA GLY A 470 -13.10 -24.96 -4.54
C GLY A 470 -13.72 -24.06 -5.62
N ALA A 471 -13.36 -22.77 -5.65
CA ALA A 471 -13.95 -21.81 -6.58
C ALA A 471 -13.54 -22.14 -8.03
N GLY A 472 -14.53 -22.27 -8.89
CA GLY A 472 -14.35 -22.41 -10.31
C GLY A 472 -13.78 -21.16 -10.97
N ARG A 473 -13.43 -21.27 -12.24
CA ARG A 473 -12.97 -20.10 -13.02
C ARG A 473 -14.02 -18.98 -13.08
N GLU A 474 -15.30 -19.35 -13.09
CA GLU A 474 -16.42 -18.42 -13.14
C GLU A 474 -16.50 -17.52 -11.91
N ASP A 475 -16.12 -18.04 -10.73
CA ASP A 475 -16.10 -17.26 -9.49
C ASP A 475 -14.97 -16.24 -9.47
N ARG A 476 -13.84 -16.55 -10.13
CA ARG A 476 -12.61 -15.74 -10.17
C ARG A 476 -12.55 -14.75 -11.32
N LEU A 477 -13.45 -14.85 -12.29
CA LEU A 477 -13.49 -14.04 -13.49
C LEU A 477 -14.84 -13.34 -13.65
N ALA A 478 -14.83 -12.02 -13.69
CA ALA A 478 -15.97 -11.24 -14.15
C ALA A 478 -15.82 -10.94 -15.65
N VAL A 479 -16.87 -11.14 -16.43
CA VAL A 479 -16.90 -10.77 -17.85
C VAL A 479 -17.74 -9.50 -18.01
N ALA A 480 -17.20 -8.52 -18.72
CA ALA A 480 -17.83 -7.23 -18.96
C ALA A 480 -17.58 -6.76 -20.40
N HIS A 481 -18.29 -5.74 -20.81
CA HIS A 481 -18.13 -5.12 -22.14
C HIS A 481 -17.80 -3.64 -21.98
N TRP A 482 -17.10 -3.07 -22.98
CA TRP A 482 -16.89 -1.63 -23.03
C TRP A 482 -18.22 -0.90 -23.17
N ALA A 483 -18.41 0.16 -22.36
CA ALA A 483 -19.48 1.14 -22.60
C ALA A 483 -19.18 2.05 -23.80
N SER A 484 -18.01 1.92 -24.42
CA SER A 484 -17.54 2.70 -25.57
C SER A 484 -17.24 1.78 -26.75
N GLY A 485 -17.12 2.33 -27.97
CA GLY A 485 -16.79 1.55 -29.18
C GLY A 485 -15.34 1.03 -29.26
N ARG A 486 -14.67 0.75 -28.13
CA ARG A 486 -13.32 0.19 -28.12
C ARG A 486 -13.33 -1.25 -28.60
N ARG A 487 -12.34 -1.60 -29.44
CA ARG A 487 -12.16 -2.94 -30.00
C ARG A 487 -11.12 -3.78 -29.26
N THR A 488 -10.43 -3.20 -28.29
CA THR A 488 -9.40 -3.88 -27.50
C THR A 488 -10.04 -4.79 -26.46
N THR A 489 -9.71 -6.06 -26.45
CA THR A 489 -10.01 -6.97 -25.33
C THR A 489 -8.94 -6.82 -24.27
N LEU A 490 -9.33 -6.68 -22.99
CA LEU A 490 -8.43 -6.59 -21.85
C LEU A 490 -8.74 -7.67 -20.83
N LEU A 491 -7.72 -8.34 -20.33
CA LEU A 491 -7.79 -9.11 -19.09
C LEU A 491 -7.12 -8.30 -17.98
N VAL A 492 -7.89 -7.88 -16.99
CA VAL A 492 -7.46 -7.04 -15.88
C VAL A 492 -7.31 -7.89 -14.63
N ARG A 493 -6.14 -7.78 -13.97
CA ARG A 493 -5.80 -8.47 -12.72
C ARG A 493 -6.54 -7.87 -11.52
N PRO A 494 -6.67 -8.61 -10.39
CA PRO A 494 -7.29 -8.11 -9.15
C PRO A 494 -6.69 -6.80 -8.62
N ASP A 495 -5.40 -6.53 -8.91
CA ASP A 495 -4.73 -5.28 -8.56
C ASP A 495 -4.90 -4.15 -9.59
N GLY A 496 -5.79 -4.33 -10.60
CA GLY A 496 -6.15 -3.31 -11.59
C GLY A 496 -5.10 -3.08 -12.69
N TYR A 497 -4.17 -4.00 -12.88
CA TYR A 497 -3.22 -3.97 -13.99
C TYR A 497 -3.61 -4.93 -15.11
N VAL A 498 -3.26 -4.58 -16.36
CA VAL A 498 -3.53 -5.43 -17.53
C VAL A 498 -2.61 -6.64 -17.50
N ALA A 499 -3.17 -7.83 -17.35
CA ALA A 499 -2.46 -9.10 -17.53
C ALA A 499 -2.20 -9.36 -19.01
N TRP A 500 -3.22 -9.18 -19.84
CA TRP A 500 -3.18 -9.41 -21.28
C TRP A 500 -4.12 -8.47 -22.02
N ALA A 501 -3.76 -8.15 -23.27
CA ALA A 501 -4.59 -7.35 -24.15
C ALA A 501 -4.39 -7.75 -25.62
N ALA A 502 -5.44 -7.58 -26.44
CA ALA A 502 -5.38 -7.73 -27.89
C ALA A 502 -6.43 -6.87 -28.57
N GLU A 503 -6.13 -6.38 -29.78
CA GLU A 503 -7.15 -5.78 -30.64
C GLU A 503 -7.88 -6.91 -31.39
N ASP A 504 -9.19 -6.78 -31.52
CA ASP A 504 -10.05 -7.73 -32.26
C ASP A 504 -9.73 -9.21 -31.92
N ALA A 505 -9.65 -9.51 -30.61
CA ALA A 505 -9.19 -10.82 -30.16
C ALA A 505 -10.17 -11.92 -30.56
N GLU A 506 -9.66 -12.95 -31.24
CA GLU A 506 -10.39 -14.18 -31.49
C GLU A 506 -10.66 -14.95 -30.16
N ALA A 507 -11.74 -15.73 -30.14
CA ALA A 507 -12.13 -16.50 -28.96
C ALA A 507 -11.00 -17.42 -28.46
N ALA A 508 -10.31 -18.13 -29.36
CA ALA A 508 -9.22 -19.03 -29.02
C ALA A 508 -8.04 -18.32 -28.33
N ARG A 509 -7.68 -17.10 -28.78
CA ARG A 509 -6.62 -16.30 -28.14
C ARG A 509 -7.03 -15.78 -26.77
N THR A 510 -8.30 -15.45 -26.61
CA THR A 510 -8.86 -15.01 -25.33
C THR A 510 -8.84 -16.17 -24.34
N GLU A 511 -9.27 -17.35 -24.75
CA GLU A 511 -9.28 -18.56 -23.93
C GLU A 511 -7.85 -18.94 -23.47
N ALA A 512 -6.89 -18.96 -24.41
CA ALA A 512 -5.49 -19.20 -24.06
C ALA A 512 -4.93 -18.19 -23.05
N ALA A 513 -5.35 -16.92 -23.12
CA ALA A 513 -4.95 -15.91 -22.14
C ALA A 513 -5.59 -16.15 -20.78
N LEU A 514 -6.85 -16.59 -20.74
CA LEU A 514 -7.55 -16.95 -19.50
C LEU A 514 -6.88 -18.16 -18.84
N ASP A 515 -6.54 -19.21 -19.60
CA ASP A 515 -5.80 -20.39 -19.08
C ASP A 515 -4.44 -20.00 -18.51
N ALA A 516 -3.74 -19.09 -19.15
CA ALA A 516 -2.40 -18.67 -18.72
C ALA A 516 -2.41 -17.78 -17.46
N HIS A 517 -3.48 -17.05 -17.17
CA HIS A 517 -3.49 -16.03 -16.12
C HIS A 517 -4.52 -16.28 -15.01
N VAL A 518 -5.64 -16.90 -15.33
CA VAL A 518 -6.73 -17.17 -14.38
C VAL A 518 -6.70 -18.63 -13.92
N GLY A 519 -6.27 -19.55 -14.79
CA GLY A 519 -6.16 -20.97 -14.55
C GLY A 519 -7.46 -21.73 -14.78
#